data_1ed725394b2971e2adc911de1cc075ba
#
_entry.id   1ed725394b2971e2adc911de1cc075ba
#
_cell.length_a   1.000
_cell.length_b   1.000
_cell.length_c   1.000
_cell.angle_alpha   90.00
_cell.angle_beta   90.00
_cell.angle_gamma   90.00
#
_symmetry.space_group_name_H-M   'P 1'
#
loop_
_entity.id
_entity.type
_entity.pdbx_description
1 polymer ?
#
loop_
_entity_poly.entity_id
_entity_poly.type
_entity_poly.pdbx_seq_one_letter_code
_entity_poly.pdbx_strand_id
1 'polypeptide(L)'
;MMKVLHTVADSVLKHIQRSRHYYRKYNNTLPPRINRTYVRYAAECKKHYKDLNGEQNFDISPLIVDGGTLVQNAFPAQRAKAHVDKISALIEQKDPSVDYKDASGLSIGIKQPLITLGEDLLDVLHTPAVNAALLNFFQSNYRIEWATCYRSVPSEAIAGSWFWHSDSFPPHTCKLFLHLTEAMEDTGATQLMNREDT
;
A
#
# COMPACT_ATOMS: atom_id res chain seq x y z
N MET A 1 -0.90 -9.36 -28.07
CA MET A 1 0.20 -9.46 -27.11
C MET A 1 -0.18 -8.99 -25.69
N MET A 2 -0.87 -7.86 -25.52
CA MET A 2 -1.32 -7.37 -24.19
C MET A 2 -2.23 -8.34 -23.43
N LYS A 3 -3.18 -9.03 -24.08
CA LYS A 3 -4.09 -9.99 -23.40
C LYS A 3 -3.36 -11.19 -22.76
N VAL A 4 -2.26 -11.65 -23.34
CA VAL A 4 -1.48 -12.78 -22.81
C VAL A 4 -0.71 -12.36 -21.55
N LEU A 5 -0.19 -11.12 -21.51
CA LEU A 5 0.50 -10.58 -20.34
C LEU A 5 -0.45 -10.40 -19.15
N HIS A 6 -1.69 -9.95 -19.37
CA HIS A 6 -2.71 -9.88 -18.32
C HIS A 6 -3.04 -11.25 -17.74
N THR A 7 -3.19 -12.28 -18.59
CA THR A 7 -3.55 -13.63 -18.11
C THR A 7 -2.42 -14.27 -17.29
N VAL A 8 -1.16 -14.00 -17.64
CA VAL A 8 0.00 -14.48 -16.86
C VAL A 8 0.11 -13.73 -15.53
N ALA A 9 -0.06 -12.42 -15.52
CA ALA A 9 -0.05 -11.62 -14.30
C ALA A 9 -1.17 -12.04 -13.34
N ASP A 10 -2.39 -12.24 -13.83
CA ASP A 10 -3.52 -12.68 -13.01
C ASP A 10 -3.34 -14.11 -12.48
N SER A 11 -2.74 -15.00 -13.25
CA SER A 11 -2.41 -16.36 -12.81
C SER A 11 -1.34 -16.34 -11.72
N VAL A 12 -0.30 -15.51 -11.87
CA VAL A 12 0.76 -15.33 -10.86
C VAL A 12 0.18 -14.72 -9.59
N LEU A 13 -0.66 -13.69 -9.69
CA LEU A 13 -1.31 -13.05 -8.54
C LEU A 13 -2.26 -14.00 -7.80
N LYS A 14 -3.06 -14.80 -8.50
CA LYS A 14 -3.90 -15.83 -7.89
C LYS A 14 -3.05 -16.90 -7.18
N HIS A 15 -1.89 -17.26 -7.73
CA HIS A 15 -0.96 -18.18 -7.09
C HIS A 15 -0.31 -17.56 -5.85
N ILE A 16 0.06 -16.29 -5.89
CA ILE A 16 0.61 -15.53 -4.76
C ILE A 16 -0.43 -15.39 -3.65
N GLN A 17 -1.69 -15.07 -3.98
CA GLN A 17 -2.76 -15.00 -2.98
C GLN A 17 -3.05 -16.35 -2.30
N ARG A 18 -2.96 -17.46 -3.05
CA ARG A 18 -3.03 -18.81 -2.50
C ARG A 18 -1.79 -19.19 -1.68
N SER A 19 -0.68 -18.54 -1.90
CA SER A 19 0.61 -18.87 -1.27
C SER A 19 0.89 -18.12 0.04
N ARG A 20 -0.08 -17.37 0.62
CA ARG A 20 0.07 -16.80 1.98
C ARG A 20 0.56 -17.84 3.00
N HIS A 21 0.15 -19.09 2.83
CA HIS A 21 0.63 -20.21 3.63
C HIS A 21 2.13 -20.50 3.40
N TYR A 22 2.62 -20.33 2.17
CA TYR A 22 4.03 -20.55 1.82
C TYR A 22 4.93 -19.42 2.31
N TYR A 23 4.46 -18.17 2.36
CA TYR A 23 5.22 -17.03 2.90
C TYR A 23 5.66 -17.28 4.35
N ARG A 24 4.74 -17.72 5.20
CA ARG A 24 5.04 -18.05 6.59
C ARG A 24 6.03 -19.21 6.71
N LYS A 25 5.99 -20.16 5.77
CA LYS A 25 6.87 -21.33 5.75
C LYS A 25 8.30 -20.99 5.33
N TYR A 26 8.52 -19.94 4.55
CA TYR A 26 9.81 -19.57 3.99
C TYR A 26 10.32 -18.22 4.52
N ASN A 27 10.02 -17.87 5.77
CA ASN A 27 10.46 -16.62 6.40
C ASN A 27 10.21 -15.39 5.51
N ASN A 28 8.98 -15.26 5.01
CA ASN A 28 8.56 -14.16 4.14
C ASN A 28 9.29 -14.10 2.77
N THR A 29 9.95 -15.16 2.34
CA THR A 29 10.50 -15.25 0.99
C THR A 29 9.55 -15.99 0.05
N LEU A 30 9.49 -15.56 -1.20
CA LEU A 30 8.77 -16.29 -2.24
C LEU A 30 9.45 -17.62 -2.55
N PRO A 31 8.69 -18.71 -2.78
CA PRO A 31 9.26 -19.93 -3.34
C PRO A 31 10.14 -19.61 -4.57
N PRO A 32 11.31 -20.26 -4.74
CA PRO A 32 12.28 -19.87 -5.77
C PRO A 32 11.73 -19.78 -7.19
N ARG A 33 10.77 -20.62 -7.55
CA ARG A 33 10.12 -20.57 -8.88
C ARG A 33 9.25 -19.33 -9.05
N ILE A 34 8.43 -19.00 -8.01
CA ILE A 34 7.55 -17.83 -8.03
C ILE A 34 8.40 -16.57 -8.00
N ASN A 35 9.44 -16.54 -7.17
CA ASN A 35 10.36 -15.41 -7.08
C ASN A 35 11.04 -15.13 -8.44
N ARG A 36 11.55 -16.15 -9.12
CA ARG A 36 12.15 -16.00 -10.46
C ARG A 36 11.17 -15.43 -11.48
N THR A 37 9.94 -15.92 -11.50
CA THR A 37 8.90 -15.43 -12.41
C THR A 37 8.59 -13.97 -12.12
N TYR A 38 8.50 -13.62 -10.84
CA TYR A 38 8.21 -12.26 -10.40
C TYR A 38 9.34 -11.29 -10.75
N VAL A 39 10.58 -11.66 -10.45
CA VAL A 39 11.78 -10.87 -10.80
C VAL A 39 11.89 -10.66 -12.32
N ARG A 40 11.64 -11.70 -13.11
CA ARG A 40 11.63 -11.60 -14.57
C ARG A 40 10.54 -10.65 -15.05
N TYR A 41 9.33 -10.77 -14.54
CA TYR A 41 8.23 -9.86 -14.87
C TYR A 41 8.57 -8.41 -14.52
N ALA A 42 9.11 -8.16 -13.33
CA ALA A 42 9.52 -6.82 -12.93
C ALA A 42 10.61 -6.25 -13.85
N ALA A 43 11.59 -7.07 -14.25
CA ALA A 43 12.63 -6.66 -15.21
C ALA A 43 12.05 -6.33 -16.58
N GLU A 44 11.08 -7.11 -17.08
CA GLU A 44 10.38 -6.84 -18.34
C GLU A 44 9.57 -5.52 -18.25
N CYS A 45 8.90 -5.25 -17.13
CA CYS A 45 8.19 -3.98 -16.91
C CYS A 45 9.14 -2.77 -16.93
N LYS A 46 10.29 -2.86 -16.25
CA LYS A 46 11.30 -1.81 -16.22
C LYS A 46 11.87 -1.56 -17.63
N LYS A 47 12.19 -2.63 -18.35
CA LYS A 47 12.66 -2.52 -19.74
C LYS A 47 11.62 -1.82 -20.62
N HIS A 48 10.37 -2.24 -20.55
CA HIS A 48 9.30 -1.64 -21.33
C HIS A 48 9.10 -0.15 -21.00
N TYR A 49 9.18 0.20 -19.73
CA TYR A 49 9.11 1.60 -19.29
C TYR A 49 10.25 2.43 -19.88
N LYS A 50 11.50 1.90 -19.83
CA LYS A 50 12.67 2.54 -20.43
C LYS A 50 12.52 2.69 -21.95
N ASP A 51 12.02 1.66 -22.64
CA ASP A 51 11.81 1.69 -24.09
C ASP A 51 10.81 2.78 -24.50
N LEU A 52 9.81 3.07 -23.67
CA LEU A 52 8.80 4.10 -23.93
C LEU A 52 9.22 5.52 -23.51
N ASN A 53 9.97 5.66 -22.43
CA ASN A 53 10.24 6.96 -21.81
C ASN A 53 11.72 7.38 -21.88
N GLY A 54 12.56 6.56 -22.48
CA GLY A 54 14.02 6.74 -22.48
C GLY A 54 14.66 6.37 -21.15
N GLU A 55 15.96 6.62 -21.05
CA GLU A 55 16.71 6.38 -19.83
C GLU A 55 16.35 7.41 -18.76
N GLN A 56 15.93 6.96 -17.60
CA GLN A 56 15.59 7.79 -16.46
C GLN A 56 16.60 7.56 -15.33
N ASN A 57 16.94 8.61 -14.63
CA ASN A 57 17.74 8.50 -13.40
C ASN A 57 16.80 8.40 -12.20
N PHE A 58 16.69 7.22 -11.60
CA PHE A 58 15.82 6.97 -10.47
C PHE A 58 16.61 7.01 -9.17
N ASP A 59 16.16 7.83 -8.22
CA ASP A 59 16.65 7.80 -6.85
C ASP A 59 15.84 6.79 -6.02
N ILE A 60 16.42 5.61 -5.84
CA ILE A 60 15.78 4.51 -5.08
C ILE A 60 16.08 4.56 -3.58
N SER A 61 16.98 5.45 -3.16
CA SER A 61 17.51 5.46 -1.79
C SER A 61 16.44 5.57 -0.70
N PRO A 62 15.47 6.53 -0.75
CA PRO A 62 14.59 6.76 0.39
C PRO A 62 13.73 5.53 0.73
N LEU A 63 13.22 4.81 -0.28
CA LEU A 63 12.32 3.68 -0.05
C LEU A 63 13.04 2.35 0.15
N ILE A 64 14.26 2.21 -0.38
CA ILE A 64 15.01 0.96 -0.28
C ILE A 64 15.94 0.97 0.93
N VAL A 65 16.57 2.09 1.22
CA VAL A 65 17.52 2.21 2.34
C VAL A 65 16.78 2.53 3.63
N ASP A 66 15.94 3.58 3.62
CA ASP A 66 15.25 4.05 4.82
C ASP A 66 13.95 3.30 5.11
N GLY A 67 13.49 2.46 4.17
CA GLY A 67 12.26 1.68 4.30
C GLY A 67 10.97 2.47 4.06
N GLY A 68 11.04 3.78 3.93
CA GLY A 68 9.91 4.65 3.70
C GLY A 68 10.29 6.10 3.47
N THR A 69 9.37 6.90 2.99
CA THR A 69 9.50 8.35 2.86
C THR A 69 8.20 9.04 3.23
N LEU A 70 8.31 10.21 3.84
CA LEU A 70 7.18 11.03 4.22
C LEU A 70 7.02 12.19 3.22
N VAL A 71 5.85 12.28 2.59
CA VAL A 71 5.48 13.41 1.74
C VAL A 71 4.43 14.23 2.46
N GLN A 72 4.81 15.39 2.95
CA GLN A 72 3.90 16.31 3.64
C GLN A 72 3.01 17.06 2.64
N ASN A 73 1.78 17.36 3.06
CA ASN A 73 0.81 18.13 2.27
C ASN A 73 0.50 17.52 0.89
N ALA A 74 0.64 16.20 0.75
CA ALA A 74 0.36 15.50 -0.51
C ALA A 74 -1.13 15.49 -0.90
N PHE A 75 -2.02 15.76 0.05
CA PHE A 75 -3.46 15.80 -0.16
C PHE A 75 -4.05 17.07 0.49
N PRO A 76 -4.99 17.77 -0.17
CA PRO A 76 -5.54 19.02 0.35
C PRO A 76 -6.25 18.83 1.69
N ALA A 77 -5.89 19.62 2.70
CA ALA A 77 -6.42 19.49 4.07
C ALA A 77 -7.95 19.59 4.13
N GLN A 78 -8.56 20.48 3.32
CA GLN A 78 -10.01 20.61 3.27
C GLN A 78 -10.69 19.35 2.74
N ARG A 79 -10.10 18.66 1.76
CA ARG A 79 -10.61 17.40 1.22
C ARG A 79 -10.41 16.26 2.22
N ALA A 80 -9.25 16.21 2.88
CA ALA A 80 -8.99 15.26 3.96
C ALA A 80 -10.06 15.38 5.05
N LYS A 81 -10.34 16.62 5.50
CA LYS A 81 -11.41 16.89 6.49
C LYS A 81 -12.79 16.42 5.99
N ALA A 82 -13.14 16.68 4.74
CA ALA A 82 -14.42 16.25 4.17
C ALA A 82 -14.57 14.71 4.20
N HIS A 83 -13.50 13.97 3.90
CA HIS A 83 -13.49 12.52 4.01
C HIS A 83 -13.60 12.03 5.46
N VAL A 84 -12.92 12.68 6.40
CA VAL A 84 -13.04 12.38 7.84
C VAL A 84 -14.47 12.60 8.33
N ASP A 85 -15.08 13.71 7.96
CA ASP A 85 -16.47 14.03 8.34
C ASP A 85 -17.43 12.98 7.75
N LYS A 86 -17.23 12.58 6.49
CA LYS A 86 -18.01 11.51 5.83
C LYS A 86 -17.85 10.16 6.53
N ILE A 87 -16.61 9.76 6.85
CA ILE A 87 -16.34 8.52 7.59
C ILE A 87 -17.05 8.53 8.94
N SER A 88 -16.96 9.64 9.67
CA SER A 88 -17.62 9.79 10.98
C SER A 88 -19.13 9.64 10.86
N ALA A 89 -19.77 10.29 9.90
CA ALA A 89 -21.19 10.18 9.64
C ALA A 89 -21.61 8.73 9.29
N LEU A 90 -20.85 8.03 8.45
CA LEU A 90 -21.14 6.62 8.10
C LEU A 90 -21.07 5.71 9.34
N ILE A 91 -20.09 5.94 10.22
CA ILE A 91 -19.93 5.17 11.46
C ILE A 91 -21.10 5.45 12.43
N GLU A 92 -21.47 6.72 12.63
CA GLU A 92 -22.58 7.12 13.50
C GLU A 92 -23.93 6.56 13.03
N GLN A 93 -24.15 6.57 11.72
CA GLN A 93 -25.37 6.04 11.10
C GLN A 93 -25.41 4.52 11.02
N LYS A 94 -24.33 3.83 11.40
CA LYS A 94 -24.16 2.37 11.24
C LYS A 94 -24.39 1.92 9.80
N ASP A 95 -23.89 2.71 8.84
CA ASP A 95 -24.08 2.46 7.42
C ASP A 95 -23.57 1.05 7.04
N PRO A 96 -24.22 0.33 6.12
CA PRO A 96 -23.79 -1.00 5.66
C PRO A 96 -22.38 -1.05 5.03
N SER A 97 -21.85 0.10 4.59
CA SER A 97 -20.48 0.19 4.08
C SER A 97 -19.43 0.18 5.20
N VAL A 98 -19.82 0.30 6.45
CA VAL A 98 -18.91 0.22 7.60
C VAL A 98 -18.69 -1.23 8.00
N ASP A 99 -17.44 -1.59 8.22
CA ASP A 99 -17.03 -2.91 8.67
C ASP A 99 -16.47 -2.88 10.10
N TYR A 100 -17.24 -3.42 11.02
CA TYR A 100 -16.88 -3.54 12.44
C TYR A 100 -16.22 -4.90 12.77
N LYS A 101 -15.84 -5.68 11.75
CA LYS A 101 -15.38 -7.07 11.92
C LYS A 101 -13.89 -7.21 12.19
N ASP A 102 -13.18 -6.13 12.46
CA ASP A 102 -11.82 -6.26 12.93
C ASP A 102 -11.80 -7.10 14.23
N ALA A 103 -11.19 -8.27 14.14
CA ALA A 103 -11.12 -9.22 15.26
C ALA A 103 -10.35 -8.66 16.47
N SER A 104 -9.48 -7.68 16.25
CA SER A 104 -8.76 -6.98 17.33
C SER A 104 -9.59 -5.89 17.98
N GLY A 105 -10.66 -5.41 17.35
CA GLY A 105 -11.44 -4.26 17.79
C GLY A 105 -10.69 -2.92 17.70
N LEU A 106 -9.50 -2.91 17.09
CA LEU A 106 -8.61 -1.74 17.03
C LEU A 106 -8.84 -0.86 15.81
N SER A 107 -9.70 -1.30 14.89
CA SER A 107 -10.05 -0.51 13.71
C SER A 107 -11.49 -0.73 13.25
N ILE A 108 -12.04 0.31 12.63
CA ILE A 108 -13.33 0.29 11.95
C ILE A 108 -13.05 0.53 10.48
N GLY A 109 -13.36 -0.46 9.64
CA GLY A 109 -13.09 -0.43 8.21
C GLY A 109 -14.20 0.26 7.41
N ILE A 110 -13.84 0.82 6.26
CA ILE A 110 -14.79 1.27 5.23
C ILE A 110 -14.65 0.35 4.03
N LYS A 111 -15.73 -0.32 3.68
CA LYS A 111 -15.78 -1.23 2.53
C LYS A 111 -15.70 -0.43 1.25
N GLN A 112 -14.95 -0.95 0.28
CA GLN A 112 -14.82 -0.36 -1.04
C GLN A 112 -14.55 1.17 -0.98
N PRO A 113 -13.48 1.62 -0.32
CA PRO A 113 -13.31 3.02 0.06
C PRO A 113 -13.34 3.98 -1.13
N LEU A 114 -12.84 3.59 -2.30
CA LEU A 114 -12.89 4.44 -3.49
C LEU A 114 -14.32 4.64 -4.01
N ILE A 115 -15.21 3.67 -3.84
CA ILE A 115 -16.63 3.81 -4.19
C ILE A 115 -17.35 4.58 -3.09
N THR A 116 -17.11 4.21 -1.84
CA THR A 116 -17.84 4.76 -0.69
C THR A 116 -17.45 6.21 -0.40
N LEU A 117 -16.17 6.52 -0.41
CA LEU A 117 -15.67 7.86 -0.07
C LEU A 117 -15.53 8.76 -1.31
N GLY A 118 -14.99 8.21 -2.39
CA GLY A 118 -14.75 8.90 -3.64
C GLY A 118 -13.41 8.50 -4.27
N GLU A 119 -13.36 8.50 -5.59
CA GLU A 119 -12.12 8.22 -6.35
C GLU A 119 -11.11 9.36 -6.28
N ASP A 120 -11.52 10.52 -5.81
CA ASP A 120 -10.66 11.68 -5.60
C ASP A 120 -9.54 11.44 -4.56
N LEU A 121 -9.65 10.41 -3.73
CA LEU A 121 -8.55 9.92 -2.90
C LEU A 121 -7.33 9.52 -3.74
N LEU A 122 -7.54 9.11 -4.99
CA LEU A 122 -6.46 8.74 -5.91
C LEU A 122 -5.65 9.95 -6.43
N ASP A 123 -6.15 11.16 -6.26
CA ASP A 123 -5.44 12.37 -6.68
C ASP A 123 -4.10 12.54 -5.96
N VAL A 124 -3.94 11.92 -4.79
CA VAL A 124 -2.65 11.88 -4.09
C VAL A 124 -1.53 11.30 -4.97
N LEU A 125 -1.86 10.37 -5.87
CA LEU A 125 -0.90 9.77 -6.81
C LEU A 125 -0.42 10.75 -7.88
N HIS A 126 -1.18 11.81 -8.15
CA HIS A 126 -0.81 12.88 -9.08
C HIS A 126 0.07 13.95 -8.44
N THR A 127 0.25 13.92 -7.11
CA THR A 127 1.18 14.80 -6.42
C THR A 127 2.60 14.50 -6.89
N PRO A 128 3.35 15.49 -7.43
CA PRO A 128 4.65 15.21 -8.07
C PRO A 128 5.63 14.43 -7.18
N ALA A 129 5.70 14.77 -5.89
CA ALA A 129 6.61 14.08 -4.96
C ALA A 129 6.20 12.63 -4.69
N VAL A 130 4.88 12.34 -4.58
CA VAL A 130 4.35 10.99 -4.41
C VAL A 130 4.59 10.17 -5.67
N ASN A 131 4.25 10.71 -6.83
CA ASN A 131 4.47 10.03 -8.10
C ASN A 131 5.95 9.75 -8.35
N ALA A 132 6.83 10.71 -8.07
CA ALA A 132 8.27 10.53 -8.17
C ALA A 132 8.80 9.42 -7.24
N ALA A 133 8.35 9.38 -5.98
CA ALA A 133 8.73 8.34 -5.03
C ALA A 133 8.30 6.93 -5.52
N LEU A 134 7.09 6.80 -6.04
CA LEU A 134 6.58 5.54 -6.58
C LEU A 134 7.30 5.13 -7.86
N LEU A 135 7.55 6.06 -8.78
CA LEU A 135 8.33 5.79 -10.00
C LEU A 135 9.78 5.41 -9.68
N ASN A 136 10.41 6.08 -8.75
CA ASN A 136 11.75 5.74 -8.27
C ASN A 136 11.80 4.32 -7.71
N PHE A 137 10.81 3.94 -6.90
CA PHE A 137 10.74 2.59 -6.32
C PHE A 137 10.51 1.51 -7.38
N PHE A 138 9.47 1.68 -8.22
CA PHE A 138 9.10 0.66 -9.21
C PHE A 138 10.00 0.67 -10.44
N GLN A 139 10.57 1.82 -10.81
CA GLN A 139 11.31 2.05 -12.07
C GLN A 139 10.49 1.59 -13.29
N SER A 140 9.18 1.68 -13.17
CA SER A 140 8.19 1.30 -14.19
C SER A 140 6.84 1.92 -13.86
N ASN A 141 5.88 1.77 -14.77
CA ASN A 141 4.49 2.02 -14.42
C ASN A 141 4.06 1.10 -13.29
N TYR A 142 3.23 1.61 -12.39
CA TYR A 142 2.66 0.89 -11.27
C TYR A 142 1.15 0.84 -11.36
N ARG A 143 0.54 -0.03 -10.60
CA ARG A 143 -0.93 -0.12 -10.47
C ARG A 143 -1.31 -0.24 -9.01
N ILE A 144 -2.53 0.21 -8.71
CA ILE A 144 -3.14 -0.06 -7.41
C ILE A 144 -3.66 -1.49 -7.42
N GLU A 145 -3.23 -2.28 -6.46
CA GLU A 145 -3.70 -3.66 -6.29
C GLU A 145 -4.94 -3.71 -5.39
N TRP A 146 -4.95 -2.91 -4.33
CA TRP A 146 -6.09 -2.73 -3.44
C TRP A 146 -6.05 -1.37 -2.76
N ALA A 147 -7.20 -0.95 -2.25
CA ALA A 147 -7.32 0.18 -1.36
C ALA A 147 -8.09 -0.23 -0.11
N THR A 148 -7.63 0.20 1.03
CA THR A 148 -8.30 0.03 2.32
C THR A 148 -8.43 1.38 2.99
N CYS A 149 -9.49 1.55 3.76
CA CYS A 149 -9.65 2.71 4.63
C CYS A 149 -10.15 2.21 5.98
N TYR A 150 -9.57 2.71 7.04
CA TYR A 150 -10.00 2.40 8.38
C TYR A 150 -9.77 3.58 9.33
N ARG A 151 -10.59 3.65 10.36
CA ARG A 151 -10.43 4.53 11.50
C ARG A 151 -9.87 3.70 12.65
N SER A 152 -8.74 4.11 13.20
CA SER A 152 -8.18 3.52 14.42
C SER A 152 -9.08 3.81 15.62
N VAL A 153 -9.20 2.84 16.50
CA VAL A 153 -9.93 2.95 17.75
C VAL A 153 -8.91 3.03 18.88
N PRO A 154 -8.97 4.05 19.74
CA PRO A 154 -8.08 4.14 20.90
C PRO A 154 -8.16 2.87 21.76
N SER A 155 -7.02 2.31 22.12
CA SER A 155 -6.92 1.10 22.94
C SER A 155 -5.64 1.11 23.75
N GLU A 156 -5.69 0.65 24.97
CA GLU A 156 -4.51 0.38 25.80
C GLU A 156 -3.85 -0.95 25.44
N ALA A 157 -4.58 -1.83 24.76
CA ALA A 157 -4.07 -3.12 24.32
C ALA A 157 -3.55 -3.04 22.90
N ILE A 158 -2.36 -3.59 22.67
CA ILE A 158 -1.77 -3.75 21.33
C ILE A 158 -2.03 -5.17 20.87
N ALA A 159 -2.50 -5.37 19.65
CA ALA A 159 -2.78 -6.68 19.10
C ALA A 159 -2.52 -6.72 17.58
N GLY A 160 -2.23 -7.92 17.06
CA GLY A 160 -2.14 -8.16 15.63
C GLY A 160 -1.06 -7.34 14.93
N SER A 161 -1.44 -6.64 13.88
CA SER A 161 -0.53 -5.83 13.06
C SER A 161 -0.09 -4.50 13.70
N TRP A 162 -0.51 -4.21 14.91
CA TRP A 162 -0.03 -3.07 15.71
C TRP A 162 1.31 -3.38 16.42
N PHE A 163 1.71 -4.66 16.49
CA PHE A 163 3.07 -5.02 16.87
C PHE A 163 4.03 -4.82 15.71
N TRP A 164 5.32 -4.69 16.03
CA TRP A 164 6.37 -4.75 15.03
C TRP A 164 6.23 -6.02 14.18
N HIS A 165 6.13 -5.86 12.90
CA HIS A 165 5.98 -6.97 11.96
C HIS A 165 6.56 -6.60 10.59
N SER A 166 6.89 -7.60 9.83
CA SER A 166 7.18 -7.48 8.41
C SER A 166 5.96 -7.92 7.61
N ASP A 167 5.57 -7.11 6.64
CA ASP A 167 4.51 -7.50 5.73
C ASP A 167 4.96 -8.60 4.79
N SER A 168 4.13 -9.63 4.68
CA SER A 168 4.37 -10.77 3.78
C SER A 168 3.90 -10.49 2.35
N PHE A 169 4.33 -9.37 1.76
CA PHE A 169 3.98 -9.03 0.39
C PHE A 169 5.08 -9.45 -0.60
N PRO A 170 4.71 -9.66 -1.89
CA PRO A 170 5.70 -9.88 -2.93
C PRO A 170 6.74 -8.76 -2.98
N PRO A 171 7.97 -9.06 -3.37
CA PRO A 171 8.95 -8.04 -3.73
C PRO A 171 8.34 -7.01 -4.70
N HIS A 172 8.78 -5.78 -4.65
CA HIS A 172 8.21 -4.68 -5.45
C HIS A 172 6.74 -4.34 -5.15
N THR A 173 6.32 -4.53 -3.91
CA THR A 173 5.07 -3.97 -3.39
C THR A 173 5.42 -2.77 -2.51
N CYS A 174 4.72 -1.67 -2.72
CA CYS A 174 4.81 -0.47 -1.91
C CYS A 174 3.45 -0.18 -1.28
N LYS A 175 3.43 0.25 -0.02
CA LYS A 175 2.23 0.77 0.64
C LYS A 175 2.28 2.29 0.64
N LEU A 176 1.21 2.91 0.16
CA LEU A 176 0.97 4.33 0.33
C LEU A 176 -0.05 4.51 1.45
N PHE A 177 0.38 5.14 2.55
CA PHE A 177 -0.51 5.54 3.62
C PHE A 177 -0.91 7.00 3.42
N LEU A 178 -2.20 7.25 3.21
CA LEU A 178 -2.77 8.58 3.20
C LEU A 178 -3.41 8.85 4.57
N HIS A 179 -2.72 9.61 5.41
CA HIS A 179 -3.26 10.07 6.69
C HIS A 179 -4.22 11.23 6.45
N LEU A 180 -5.51 11.00 6.72
CA LEU A 180 -6.56 12.02 6.60
C LEU A 180 -6.67 12.89 7.86
N THR A 181 -6.08 12.45 8.96
CA THR A 181 -5.92 13.19 10.21
C THR A 181 -4.45 13.32 10.55
N GLU A 182 -4.13 14.24 11.42
CA GLU A 182 -2.78 14.35 11.96
C GLU A 182 -2.38 13.05 12.67
N ALA A 183 -1.19 12.54 12.36
CA ALA A 183 -0.63 11.35 12.97
C ALA A 183 0.66 11.73 13.70
N MET A 184 0.59 11.74 15.01
CA MET A 184 1.70 12.03 15.92
C MET A 184 2.02 10.80 16.78
N GLU A 185 3.11 10.84 17.51
CA GLU A 185 3.58 9.74 18.34
C GLU A 185 2.50 9.26 19.33
N ASP A 186 1.78 10.19 19.94
CA ASP A 186 0.69 9.94 20.90
C ASP A 186 -0.64 9.60 20.24
N THR A 187 -0.77 9.80 18.92
CA THR A 187 -2.00 9.50 18.17
C THR A 187 -1.86 8.26 17.27
N GLY A 188 -0.80 7.48 17.46
CA GLY A 188 -0.59 6.21 16.75
C GLY A 188 0.01 6.35 15.36
N ALA A 189 0.98 7.25 15.21
CA ALA A 189 1.76 7.33 13.98
C ALA A 189 2.43 5.99 13.67
N THR A 190 2.45 5.63 12.39
CA THR A 190 3.16 4.44 11.93
C THR A 190 4.67 4.61 12.14
N GLN A 191 5.26 3.68 12.86
CA GLN A 191 6.70 3.63 13.07
C GLN A 191 7.33 2.68 12.05
N LEU A 192 8.47 3.07 11.51
CA LEU A 192 9.25 2.26 10.56
C LEU A 192 10.62 2.00 11.15
N MET A 193 11.12 0.78 10.99
CA MET A 193 12.52 0.45 11.24
C MET A 193 13.26 0.47 9.91
N ASN A 194 14.43 1.07 9.88
CA ASN A 194 15.30 1.01 8.73
C ASN A 194 15.94 -0.39 8.61
N ARG A 195 16.60 -0.68 7.49
CA ARG A 195 17.21 -2.00 7.26
C ARG A 195 18.47 -2.24 8.09
N GLU A 196 19.09 -1.19 8.60
CA GLU A 196 20.31 -1.31 9.41
C GLU A 196 19.98 -1.70 10.85
N ASP A 197 18.72 -1.43 11.28
CA ASP A 197 18.23 -1.73 12.63
C ASP A 197 17.50 -3.09 12.71
N THR A 198 17.39 -3.84 11.60
CA THR A 198 16.77 -5.16 11.52
C THR A 198 17.77 -6.27 11.29
#